data_c8b4a49af240fbb60f2ac06336520a4f
#
_entry.id   c8b4a49af240fbb60f2ac06336520a4f
#
_cell.length_a   1.000
_cell.length_b   1.000
_cell.length_c   1.000
_cell.angle_alpha   90.00
_cell.angle_beta   90.00
_cell.angle_gamma   90.00
#
_symmetry.space_group_name_H-M   'P 1'
#
loop_
_entity.id
_entity.type
_entity.pdbx_description
1 polymer ?
#
loop_
_entity_poly.entity_id
_entity_poly.type
_entity_poly.pdbx_seq_one_letter_code
_entity_poly.pdbx_strand_id
1 'polypeptide(L)'
;MTRTIQLDETIDVQRPLHEVFAYISEFSRIEEWDPAVARGVRSTEGPLGVGSQFRIDMKAGFSLRYSVVEWEPERRLLMTVDSKPFTAREEIFFKRTADGTRVRYVANFDFVAPLARLAEMFPGVMDRVGKSAMAGMKRALEDRFDPPRSVWGTVLADKLVVPGVLGFTRFGYRSARRHWNPV
;
A
#
# COMPACT_ATOMS: atom_id res chain seq x y z
N MET A 1 24.83 -22.56 -7.25
CA MET A 1 25.20 -21.22 -6.75
C MET A 1 23.93 -20.44 -6.56
N THR A 2 23.69 -19.92 -5.38
CA THR A 2 22.61 -18.98 -5.07
C THR A 2 23.19 -17.56 -5.16
N ARG A 3 22.37 -16.62 -5.59
CA ARG A 3 22.71 -15.18 -5.54
C ARG A 3 21.64 -14.45 -4.74
N THR A 4 22.09 -13.70 -3.75
CA THR A 4 21.24 -12.81 -2.97
C THR A 4 21.19 -11.43 -3.63
N ILE A 5 19.97 -10.93 -3.86
CA ILE A 5 19.72 -9.54 -4.28
C ILE A 5 18.92 -8.87 -3.16
N GLN A 6 19.41 -7.74 -2.71
CA GLN A 6 18.73 -6.92 -1.72
C GLN A 6 17.98 -5.78 -2.40
N LEU A 7 16.78 -5.53 -1.89
CA LEU A 7 15.94 -4.39 -2.19
C LEU A 7 15.73 -3.62 -0.89
N ASP A 8 15.90 -2.28 -0.91
CA ASP A 8 15.70 -1.42 0.25
C ASP A 8 15.08 -0.11 -0.22
N GLU A 9 13.78 0.02 -0.02
CA GLU A 9 13.00 1.14 -0.50
C GLU A 9 12.25 1.80 0.66
N THR A 10 12.10 3.12 0.61
CA THR A 10 11.40 3.90 1.64
C THR A 10 10.39 4.84 1.01
N ILE A 11 9.21 4.92 1.59
CA ILE A 11 8.17 5.90 1.24
C ILE A 11 7.66 6.61 2.49
N ASP A 12 7.24 7.85 2.32
CA ASP A 12 6.46 8.60 3.30
C ASP A 12 5.00 8.69 2.79
N VAL A 13 4.07 8.34 3.66
CA VAL A 13 2.63 8.30 3.38
C VAL A 13 1.92 9.25 4.36
N GLN A 14 1.08 10.14 3.84
CA GLN A 14 0.32 11.10 4.66
C GLN A 14 -0.91 10.44 5.30
N ARG A 15 -0.68 9.36 6.07
CA ARG A 15 -1.72 8.59 6.77
C ARG A 15 -1.26 8.17 8.15
N PRO A 16 -2.21 8.01 9.11
CA PRO A 16 -1.91 7.53 10.45
C PRO A 16 -1.26 6.15 10.44
N LEU A 17 -0.32 5.95 11.35
CA LEU A 17 0.47 4.72 11.45
C LEU A 17 -0.38 3.45 11.56
N HIS A 18 -1.44 3.47 12.37
CA HIS A 18 -2.32 2.30 12.56
C HIS A 18 -3.07 1.93 11.28
N GLU A 19 -3.48 2.90 10.46
CA GLU A 19 -4.16 2.65 9.18
C GLU A 19 -3.19 2.03 8.17
N VAL A 20 -1.98 2.61 8.07
CA VAL A 20 -0.92 2.12 7.18
C VAL A 20 -0.51 0.70 7.54
N PHE A 21 -0.29 0.42 8.84
CA PHE A 21 0.05 -0.90 9.32
C PHE A 21 -1.06 -1.91 9.03
N ALA A 22 -2.31 -1.61 9.38
CA ALA A 22 -3.45 -2.49 9.13
C ALA A 22 -3.65 -2.81 7.65
N TYR A 23 -3.43 -1.82 6.77
CA TYR A 23 -3.56 -2.02 5.34
C TYR A 23 -2.45 -2.89 4.74
N ILE A 24 -1.20 -2.58 5.06
CA ILE A 24 -0.04 -3.28 4.48
C ILE A 24 0.06 -4.71 5.03
N SER A 25 -0.25 -4.93 6.30
CA SER A 25 -0.15 -6.26 6.91
C SER A 25 -1.20 -7.26 6.42
N GLU A 26 -2.29 -6.80 5.81
CA GLU A 26 -3.24 -7.67 5.11
C GLU A 26 -2.78 -7.92 3.67
N PHE A 27 -1.84 -8.84 3.51
CA PHE A 27 -1.20 -9.15 2.22
C PHE A 27 -2.15 -9.76 1.17
N SER A 28 -3.35 -10.16 1.53
CA SER A 28 -4.38 -10.50 0.53
C SER A 28 -4.79 -9.30 -0.33
N ARG A 29 -4.37 -8.09 0.05
CA ARG A 29 -4.63 -6.84 -0.66
C ARG A 29 -3.44 -6.38 -1.52
N ILE A 30 -2.39 -7.16 -1.61
CA ILE A 30 -1.16 -6.80 -2.35
C ILE A 30 -1.43 -6.45 -3.82
N GLU A 31 -2.44 -7.04 -4.43
CA GLU A 31 -2.87 -6.73 -5.81
C GLU A 31 -3.38 -5.29 -6.00
N GLU A 32 -3.78 -4.61 -4.92
CA GLU A 32 -4.22 -3.22 -4.97
C GLU A 32 -3.04 -2.25 -5.17
N TRP A 33 -1.81 -2.67 -4.82
CA TRP A 33 -0.65 -1.80 -4.84
C TRP A 33 0.59 -2.34 -5.58
N ASP A 34 0.75 -3.64 -5.72
CA ASP A 34 1.85 -4.21 -6.51
C ASP A 34 1.37 -4.54 -7.94
N PRO A 35 1.84 -3.80 -8.97
CA PRO A 35 1.41 -4.01 -10.34
C PRO A 35 1.83 -5.36 -10.93
N ALA A 36 2.80 -6.07 -10.32
CA ALA A 36 3.22 -7.40 -10.77
C ALA A 36 2.30 -8.53 -10.26
N VAL A 37 1.46 -8.23 -9.26
CA VAL A 37 0.55 -9.20 -8.66
C VAL A 37 -0.77 -9.26 -9.43
N ALA A 38 -1.26 -10.48 -9.68
CA ALA A 38 -2.57 -10.73 -10.26
C ALA A 38 -3.64 -10.92 -9.18
N ARG A 39 -3.27 -11.57 -8.05
CA ARG A 39 -4.21 -11.87 -6.96
C ARG A 39 -3.48 -12.20 -5.66
N GLY A 40 -3.98 -11.68 -4.53
CA GLY A 40 -3.61 -12.06 -3.18
C GLY A 40 -4.73 -12.84 -2.49
N VAL A 41 -4.40 -13.93 -1.79
CA VAL A 41 -5.36 -14.71 -1.02
C VAL A 41 -4.73 -15.10 0.31
N ARG A 42 -5.44 -14.84 1.40
CA ARG A 42 -5.06 -15.36 2.71
C ARG A 42 -5.38 -16.83 2.81
N SER A 43 -4.40 -17.66 3.19
CA SER A 43 -4.51 -19.12 3.25
C SER A 43 -4.81 -19.65 4.66
N THR A 44 -4.73 -18.79 5.69
CA THR A 44 -5.00 -19.12 7.09
C THR A 44 -6.22 -18.39 7.62
N GLU A 45 -6.96 -19.03 8.50
CA GLU A 45 -8.08 -18.43 9.23
C GLU A 45 -7.62 -17.74 10.53
N GLY A 46 -8.52 -17.02 11.19
CA GLY A 46 -8.27 -16.35 12.48
C GLY A 46 -7.68 -14.95 12.36
N PRO A 47 -7.21 -14.33 13.45
CA PRO A 47 -6.64 -12.99 13.44
C PRO A 47 -5.29 -12.96 12.70
N LEU A 48 -4.95 -11.79 12.12
CA LEU A 48 -3.62 -11.56 11.55
C LEU A 48 -2.54 -11.57 12.62
N GLY A 49 -1.40 -12.20 12.32
CA GLY A 49 -0.28 -12.30 13.24
C GLY A 49 0.75 -13.32 12.77
N VAL A 50 1.65 -13.70 13.67
CA VAL A 50 2.64 -14.77 13.42
C VAL A 50 1.92 -16.06 13.02
N GLY A 51 2.40 -16.70 11.95
CA GLY A 51 1.79 -17.90 11.37
C GLY A 51 0.74 -17.63 10.30
N SER A 52 0.31 -16.38 10.10
CA SER A 52 -0.55 -16.04 8.95
C SER A 52 0.17 -16.34 7.64
N GLN A 53 -0.56 -16.92 6.69
CA GLN A 53 -0.03 -17.29 5.38
C GLN A 53 -0.88 -16.68 4.26
N PHE A 54 -0.19 -16.32 3.17
CA PHE A 54 -0.81 -15.79 1.97
C PHE A 54 -0.27 -16.49 0.74
N ARG A 55 -1.14 -16.70 -0.22
CA ARG A 55 -0.78 -17.11 -1.58
C ARG A 55 -0.91 -15.88 -2.48
N ILE A 56 0.16 -15.56 -3.18
CA ILE A 56 0.23 -14.44 -4.10
C ILE A 56 0.48 -14.98 -5.50
N ASP A 57 -0.50 -14.80 -6.38
CA ASP A 57 -0.41 -15.20 -7.78
C ASP A 57 0.16 -14.02 -8.59
N MET A 58 1.29 -14.25 -9.26
CA MET A 58 1.97 -13.25 -10.06
C MET A 58 1.44 -13.24 -11.50
N LYS A 59 1.36 -12.06 -12.14
CA LYS A 59 0.99 -11.93 -13.55
C LYS A 59 1.91 -12.70 -14.49
N ALA A 60 3.14 -12.95 -14.04
CA ALA A 60 4.12 -13.79 -14.77
C ALA A 60 3.81 -15.30 -14.74
N GLY A 61 2.71 -15.75 -14.12
CA GLY A 61 2.22 -17.12 -14.17
C GLY A 61 2.78 -18.06 -13.12
N PHE A 62 3.36 -17.58 -12.04
CA PHE A 62 3.79 -18.38 -10.88
C PHE A 62 3.19 -17.82 -9.57
N SER A 63 3.23 -18.61 -8.50
CA SER A 63 2.72 -18.21 -7.20
C SER A 63 3.81 -18.16 -6.16
N LEU A 64 3.66 -17.25 -5.20
CA LEU A 64 4.49 -17.08 -4.01
C LEU A 64 3.69 -17.49 -2.78
N ARG A 65 4.34 -18.14 -1.82
CA ARG A 65 3.78 -18.40 -0.49
C ARG A 65 4.48 -17.51 0.51
N TYR A 66 3.73 -16.60 1.10
CA TYR A 66 4.19 -15.76 2.20
C TYR A 66 3.80 -16.37 3.54
N SER A 67 4.70 -16.31 4.51
CA SER A 67 4.44 -16.70 5.90
C SER A 67 4.94 -15.60 6.83
N VAL A 68 4.07 -15.10 7.70
CA VAL A 68 4.44 -14.13 8.74
C VAL A 68 5.21 -14.84 9.83
N VAL A 69 6.45 -14.42 10.08
CA VAL A 69 7.34 -15.04 11.09
C VAL A 69 7.59 -14.11 12.28
N GLU A 70 7.48 -12.78 12.10
CA GLU A 70 7.49 -11.82 13.19
C GLU A 70 6.41 -10.77 12.97
N TRP A 71 5.75 -10.37 14.05
CA TRP A 71 4.65 -9.42 14.04
C TRP A 71 4.78 -8.48 15.24
N GLU A 72 5.22 -7.27 14.98
CA GLU A 72 5.26 -6.18 15.96
C GLU A 72 4.28 -5.10 15.52
N PRO A 73 3.08 -5.01 16.11
CA PRO A 73 2.07 -4.03 15.70
C PRO A 73 2.63 -2.61 15.59
N GLU A 74 2.32 -1.94 14.48
CA GLU A 74 2.74 -0.57 14.16
C GLU A 74 4.27 -0.33 14.13
N ARG A 75 5.09 -1.39 14.18
CA ARG A 75 6.55 -1.28 14.18
C ARG A 75 7.22 -2.08 13.08
N ARG A 76 6.94 -3.39 13.03
CA ARG A 76 7.67 -4.29 12.14
C ARG A 76 6.84 -5.50 11.76
N LEU A 77 6.96 -5.90 10.52
CA LEU A 77 6.45 -7.14 9.97
C LEU A 77 7.60 -7.85 9.26
N LEU A 78 7.83 -9.13 9.60
CA LEU A 78 8.79 -9.98 8.93
C LEU A 78 8.06 -11.16 8.31
N MET A 79 8.32 -11.40 7.04
CA MET A 79 7.77 -12.51 6.29
C MET A 79 8.87 -13.30 5.57
N THR A 80 8.64 -14.60 5.42
CA THR A 80 9.39 -15.44 4.50
C THR A 80 8.54 -15.69 3.25
N VAL A 81 9.23 -15.78 2.12
CA VAL A 81 8.63 -16.09 0.82
C VAL A 81 9.23 -17.39 0.30
N ASP A 82 8.36 -18.30 -0.07
CA ASP A 82 8.73 -19.56 -0.70
C ASP A 82 8.12 -19.65 -2.10
N SER A 83 8.95 -19.93 -3.09
CA SER A 83 8.54 -20.14 -4.45
C SER A 83 9.54 -21.01 -5.21
N LYS A 84 9.16 -21.49 -6.40
CA LYS A 84 10.08 -22.27 -7.23
C LYS A 84 11.27 -21.46 -7.74
N PRO A 85 11.12 -20.19 -8.19
CA PRO A 85 12.22 -19.42 -8.74
C PRO A 85 13.18 -18.84 -7.70
N PHE A 86 12.71 -18.57 -6.47
CA PHE A 86 13.51 -17.98 -5.40
C PHE A 86 12.86 -18.20 -4.03
N THR A 87 13.64 -18.00 -2.98
CA THR A 87 13.15 -17.72 -1.63
C THR A 87 13.48 -16.29 -1.26
N ALA A 88 12.72 -15.70 -0.34
CA ALA A 88 13.02 -14.36 0.15
C ALA A 88 12.69 -14.19 1.64
N ARG A 89 13.36 -13.22 2.24
CA ARG A 89 13.05 -12.67 3.56
C ARG A 89 12.74 -11.19 3.39
N GLU A 90 11.55 -10.80 3.79
CA GLU A 90 11.03 -9.46 3.60
C GLU A 90 10.68 -8.83 4.95
N GLU A 91 11.22 -7.64 5.20
CA GLU A 91 10.99 -6.87 6.41
C GLU A 91 10.36 -5.52 6.08
N ILE A 92 9.26 -5.21 6.75
CA ILE A 92 8.58 -3.93 6.61
C ILE A 92 8.64 -3.22 7.95
N PHE A 93 9.26 -2.04 7.96
CA PHE A 93 9.37 -1.19 9.14
C PHE A 93 8.40 -0.01 9.00
N PHE A 94 7.77 0.33 10.11
CA PHE A 94 6.82 1.42 10.21
C PHE A 94 7.28 2.42 11.26
N LYS A 95 7.23 3.70 10.92
CA LYS A 95 7.61 4.78 11.84
C LYS A 95 6.69 5.98 11.66
N ARG A 96 6.14 6.47 12.77
CA ARG A 96 5.39 7.73 12.78
C ARG A 96 6.30 8.90 12.39
N THR A 97 5.78 9.80 11.55
CA THR A 97 6.41 11.08 11.20
C THR A 97 5.50 12.25 11.63
N ALA A 98 5.94 13.47 11.44
CA ALA A 98 5.11 14.66 11.72
C ALA A 98 3.83 14.67 10.87
N ASP A 99 3.93 14.24 9.59
CA ASP A 99 2.87 14.35 8.60
C ASP A 99 2.20 13.01 8.26
N GLY A 100 2.55 11.93 8.97
CA GLY A 100 1.99 10.61 8.69
C GLY A 100 2.88 9.44 9.10
N THR A 101 3.20 8.57 8.14
CA THR A 101 3.95 7.33 8.38
C THR A 101 5.05 7.13 7.35
N ARG A 102 6.25 6.80 7.83
CA ARG A 102 7.34 6.27 7.00
C ARG A 102 7.28 4.76 6.98
N VAL A 103 7.30 4.20 5.79
CA VAL A 103 7.38 2.75 5.55
C VAL A 103 8.71 2.47 4.85
N ARG A 104 9.54 1.59 5.44
CA ARG A 104 10.75 1.06 4.80
C ARG A 104 10.56 -0.41 4.55
N TYR A 105 10.76 -0.83 3.32
CA TYR A 105 10.63 -2.20 2.84
C TYR A 105 12.01 -2.73 2.46
N VAL A 106 12.45 -3.79 3.14
CA VAL A 106 13.73 -4.45 2.89
C VAL A 106 13.44 -5.90 2.50
N ALA A 107 13.92 -6.32 1.33
CA ALA A 107 13.77 -7.70 0.88
C ALA A 107 15.10 -8.27 0.42
N ASN A 108 15.40 -9.48 0.86
CA ASN A 108 16.56 -10.25 0.44
C ASN A 108 16.06 -11.47 -0.36
N PHE A 109 16.35 -11.50 -1.64
CA PHE A 109 15.94 -12.57 -2.57
C PHE A 109 17.10 -13.51 -2.85
N ASP A 110 16.91 -14.79 -2.59
CA ASP A 110 17.87 -15.85 -2.89
C ASP A 110 17.43 -16.62 -4.14
N PHE A 111 17.95 -16.24 -5.28
CA PHE A 111 17.64 -16.88 -6.57
C PHE A 111 18.43 -18.17 -6.75
N VAL A 112 17.75 -19.21 -7.24
CA VAL A 112 18.39 -20.46 -7.64
C VAL A 112 18.80 -20.42 -9.13
N ALA A 113 19.84 -21.19 -9.50
CA ALA A 113 20.20 -21.32 -10.91
C ALA A 113 19.04 -21.99 -11.69
N PRO A 114 18.71 -21.57 -12.94
CA PRO A 114 19.44 -20.62 -13.79
C PRO A 114 19.08 -19.13 -13.60
N LEU A 115 18.05 -18.81 -12.79
CA LEU A 115 17.58 -17.42 -12.60
C LEU A 115 18.63 -16.51 -11.95
N ALA A 116 19.50 -17.05 -11.11
CA ALA A 116 20.61 -16.29 -10.54
C ALA A 116 21.48 -15.66 -11.65
N ARG A 117 21.74 -16.38 -12.75
CA ARG A 117 22.51 -15.87 -13.91
C ARG A 117 21.72 -14.80 -14.68
N LEU A 118 20.40 -14.98 -14.83
CA LEU A 118 19.55 -14.02 -15.52
C LEU A 118 19.49 -12.69 -14.75
N ALA A 119 19.42 -12.74 -13.43
CA ALA A 119 19.46 -11.57 -12.57
C ALA A 119 20.78 -10.77 -12.69
N GLU A 120 21.89 -11.44 -13.02
CA GLU A 120 23.18 -10.80 -13.31
C GLU A 120 23.18 -10.03 -14.63
N MET A 121 22.47 -10.54 -15.63
CA MET A 121 22.43 -9.93 -16.96
C MET A 121 21.58 -8.64 -17.00
N PHE A 122 20.68 -8.47 -16.04
CA PHE A 122 19.75 -7.31 -15.98
C PHE A 122 19.84 -6.58 -14.63
N PRO A 123 20.97 -5.92 -14.33
CA PRO A 123 21.11 -5.12 -13.13
C PRO A 123 20.06 -3.99 -13.13
N GLY A 124 19.46 -3.72 -11.98
CA GLY A 124 18.46 -2.67 -11.82
C GLY A 124 17.01 -3.04 -12.19
N VAL A 125 16.74 -4.27 -12.67
CA VAL A 125 15.36 -4.74 -12.87
C VAL A 125 14.65 -4.84 -11.52
N MET A 126 15.30 -5.42 -10.51
CA MET A 126 14.72 -5.54 -9.16
C MET A 126 14.47 -4.19 -8.52
N ASP A 127 15.37 -3.20 -8.70
CA ASP A 127 15.16 -1.83 -8.22
C ASP A 127 13.90 -1.19 -8.84
N ARG A 128 13.67 -1.40 -10.13
CA ARG A 128 12.47 -0.89 -10.80
C ARG A 128 11.20 -1.57 -10.29
N VAL A 129 11.26 -2.88 -10.05
CA VAL A 129 10.15 -3.65 -9.48
C VAL A 129 9.82 -3.11 -8.10
N GLY A 130 10.82 -2.97 -7.21
CA GLY A 130 10.64 -2.42 -5.88
C GLY A 130 10.07 -1.00 -5.88
N LYS A 131 10.66 -0.10 -6.66
CA LYS A 131 10.17 1.28 -6.79
C LYS A 131 8.73 1.34 -7.32
N SER A 132 8.37 0.47 -8.26
CA SER A 132 7.02 0.41 -8.82
C SER A 132 6.01 -0.06 -7.77
N ALA A 133 6.34 -1.12 -7.01
CA ALA A 133 5.50 -1.63 -5.93
C ALA A 133 5.32 -0.57 -4.82
N MET A 134 6.40 0.08 -4.38
CA MET A 134 6.34 1.11 -3.33
C MET A 134 5.57 2.35 -3.79
N ALA A 135 5.72 2.78 -5.04
CA ALA A 135 4.93 3.86 -5.61
C ALA A 135 3.44 3.49 -5.70
N GLY A 136 3.12 2.25 -6.03
CA GLY A 136 1.76 1.73 -6.02
C GLY A 136 1.18 1.68 -4.60
N MET A 137 1.94 1.20 -3.63
CA MET A 137 1.57 1.18 -2.21
C MET A 137 1.24 2.59 -1.68
N LYS A 138 2.09 3.57 -1.99
CA LYS A 138 1.85 4.96 -1.61
C LYS A 138 0.53 5.47 -2.19
N ARG A 139 0.30 5.29 -3.49
CA ARG A 139 -0.94 5.70 -4.15
C ARG A 139 -2.16 5.01 -3.53
N ALA A 140 -2.12 3.69 -3.37
CA ALA A 140 -3.25 2.95 -2.82
C ALA A 140 -3.61 3.39 -1.39
N LEU A 141 -2.62 3.75 -0.57
CA LEU A 141 -2.84 4.28 0.77
C LEU A 141 -3.40 5.72 0.74
N GLU A 142 -2.91 6.57 -0.15
CA GLU A 142 -3.34 7.97 -0.24
C GLU A 142 -4.71 8.09 -0.93
N ASP A 143 -4.92 7.43 -2.08
CA ASP A 143 -6.18 7.50 -2.85
C ASP A 143 -7.37 6.86 -2.13
N ARG A 144 -7.13 5.81 -1.34
CA ARG A 144 -8.19 5.07 -0.65
C ARG A 144 -8.91 5.92 0.40
N PHE A 145 -8.21 6.81 1.05
CA PHE A 145 -8.71 7.61 2.16
C PHE A 145 -9.00 9.05 1.76
N ASP A 146 -8.60 9.46 0.57
CA ASP A 146 -9.11 10.70 0.00
C ASP A 146 -10.51 10.41 -0.56
N PRO A 147 -11.56 11.15 -0.11
CA PRO A 147 -12.84 11.08 -0.79
C PRO A 147 -12.58 11.44 -2.26
N PRO A 148 -13.23 10.75 -3.23
CA PRO A 148 -13.05 11.10 -4.63
C PRO A 148 -13.26 12.60 -4.76
N ARG A 149 -12.23 13.32 -5.22
CA ARG A 149 -12.35 14.77 -5.50
C ARG A 149 -13.56 14.90 -6.39
N SER A 150 -14.62 15.48 -5.83
CA SER A 150 -15.88 15.58 -6.55
C SER A 150 -15.58 16.31 -7.87
N VAL A 151 -15.88 15.66 -8.98
CA VAL A 151 -15.68 16.20 -10.34
C VAL A 151 -16.39 17.56 -10.50
N TRP A 152 -17.32 17.85 -9.58
CA TRP A 152 -18.07 19.10 -9.46
C TRP A 152 -17.24 20.29 -8.93
N GLY A 153 -16.16 20.07 -8.18
CA GLY A 153 -15.29 21.17 -7.70
C GLY A 153 -14.44 21.78 -8.80
N THR A 154 -14.10 21.02 -9.85
CA THR A 154 -13.27 21.51 -10.96
C THR A 154 -14.09 22.19 -12.06
N VAL A 155 -15.38 21.85 -12.20
CA VAL A 155 -16.25 22.45 -13.23
C VAL A 155 -16.78 23.84 -12.82
N LEU A 156 -16.84 24.13 -11.50
CA LEU A 156 -17.32 25.43 -11.00
C LEU A 156 -16.21 26.50 -10.90
N ALA A 157 -14.94 26.10 -10.85
CA ALA A 157 -13.84 27.07 -10.79
C ALA A 157 -13.50 27.69 -12.16
N ASP A 158 -13.83 27.00 -13.26
CA ASP A 158 -13.45 27.43 -14.63
C ASP A 158 -14.56 28.18 -15.40
N LYS A 159 -15.75 28.38 -14.81
CA LYS A 159 -16.90 28.99 -15.49
C LYS A 159 -17.57 30.17 -14.75
N LEU A 160 -16.93 30.78 -13.77
CA LEU A 160 -17.46 32.00 -13.14
C LEU A 160 -16.49 33.17 -13.26
N VAL A 161 -16.16 33.52 -14.51
CA VAL A 161 -15.86 34.93 -14.85
C VAL A 161 -17.08 35.47 -15.60
N VAL A 162 -18.05 35.94 -14.84
CA VAL A 162 -19.10 36.80 -15.39
C VAL A 162 -18.83 38.22 -14.90
N PRO A 163 -18.58 39.19 -15.79
CA PRO A 163 -18.44 40.60 -15.39
C PRO A 163 -19.83 41.18 -15.12
N GLY A 164 -20.00 41.71 -13.91
CA GLY A 164 -20.90 42.78 -13.61
C GLY A 164 -22.40 42.42 -13.57
N VAL A 165 -22.95 42.33 -12.35
CA VAL A 165 -24.15 43.10 -11.93
C VAL A 165 -24.20 43.08 -10.39
N LEU A 166 -24.25 44.27 -9.83
CA LEU A 166 -24.56 44.61 -8.43
C LEU A 166 -26.00 44.17 -8.09
N GLY A 167 -26.17 43.52 -6.95
CA GLY A 167 -27.51 43.27 -6.42
C GLY A 167 -27.47 42.55 -5.06
N PHE A 168 -27.56 43.32 -3.98
CA PHE A 168 -27.79 42.85 -2.60
C PHE A 168 -29.06 42.03 -2.47
N THR A 169 -29.00 40.88 -1.81
CA THR A 169 -30.06 40.50 -0.84
C THR A 169 -29.50 39.45 0.14
N ARG A 170 -29.52 39.83 1.42
CA ARG A 170 -29.33 38.97 2.59
C ARG A 170 -30.50 37.97 2.65
N PHE A 171 -30.25 36.68 2.66
CA PHE A 171 -31.21 35.70 3.15
C PHE A 171 -30.60 34.96 4.35
N GLY A 172 -31.23 35.19 5.53
CA GLY A 172 -30.86 34.58 6.78
C GLY A 172 -31.28 33.12 6.84
N TYR A 173 -30.34 32.25 7.17
CA TYR A 173 -30.62 30.83 7.42
C TYR A 173 -30.92 30.66 8.92
N ARG A 174 -32.19 30.41 9.28
CA ARG A 174 -32.60 29.99 10.62
C ARG A 174 -32.24 28.56 10.88
N SER A 175 -31.35 28.33 11.82
CA SER A 175 -31.04 27.03 12.42
C SER A 175 -32.27 26.48 13.17
N ALA A 176 -32.81 25.37 12.71
CA ALA A 176 -33.78 24.57 13.46
C ALA A 176 -33.04 23.47 14.25
N ARG A 177 -32.84 23.71 15.55
CA ARG A 177 -32.45 22.66 16.51
C ARG A 177 -33.64 21.73 16.73
N ARG A 178 -33.50 20.45 16.39
CA ARG A 178 -34.42 19.42 16.91
C ARG A 178 -33.74 18.76 18.12
N HIS A 179 -34.39 18.88 19.24
CA HIS A 179 -34.08 18.14 20.46
C HIS A 179 -34.37 16.65 20.24
N TRP A 180 -33.39 15.81 20.50
CA TRP A 180 -33.57 14.38 20.64
C TRP A 180 -33.60 14.05 22.13
N ASN A 181 -34.70 13.40 22.61
CA ASN A 181 -34.87 12.97 23.98
C ASN A 181 -34.90 11.44 24.00
N PRO A 182 -34.05 10.75 24.80
CA PRO A 182 -34.10 9.30 24.93
C PRO A 182 -35.03 8.92 26.11
N VAL A 183 -35.89 7.96 25.88
CA VAL A 183 -36.48 7.11 26.92
C VAL A 183 -36.14 5.67 26.56
#